data_0630989c56829aed207c51364263bc9c
#
_entry.id   0630989c56829aed207c51364263bc9c
#
_cell.length_a   1.000
_cell.length_b   1.000
_cell.length_c   1.000
_cell.angle_alpha   90.00
_cell.angle_beta   90.00
_cell.angle_gamma   90.00
#
_symmetry.space_group_name_H-M   'P 1'
#
loop_
_entity.id
_entity.type
_entity.pdbx_description
1 polymer ?
#
loop_
_entity_poly.entity_id
_entity_poly.type
_entity_poly.pdbx_seq_one_letter_code
_entity_poly.pdbx_strand_id
1 'polypeptide(L)'
;PRTVRAVAGAFVLTLVPIAVAYHLAHYFSLLLTAGQFLIPLASDPFGFGWNLFGTADYQVDIGILSPKFFWYAATSAIVIGHVIAVYIAHVVALRRFGSRMAALASQVPMVALMVGYTMVSLWILAQPLVGR
;
A
#
# COMPACT_ATOMS: atom_id res chain seq x y z
N PRO A 1 -34.02 -8.52 -2.29
CA PRO A 1 -33.53 -9.22 -1.09
C PRO A 1 -32.05 -8.85 -0.87
N ARG A 2 -31.80 -8.24 0.29
CA ARG A 2 -30.44 -7.84 0.66
C ARG A 2 -29.74 -9.05 1.28
N THR A 3 -29.26 -9.94 0.45
CA THR A 3 -28.47 -11.08 0.93
C THR A 3 -27.10 -10.59 1.44
N VAL A 4 -26.58 -11.28 2.45
CA VAL A 4 -25.24 -11.00 2.99
C VAL A 4 -24.19 -10.96 1.87
N ARG A 5 -24.29 -11.86 0.89
CA ARG A 5 -23.42 -11.88 -0.30
C ARG A 5 -23.48 -10.59 -1.12
N ALA A 6 -24.68 -10.04 -1.34
CA ALA A 6 -24.83 -8.81 -2.12
C ALA A 6 -24.26 -7.60 -1.40
N VAL A 7 -24.41 -7.55 -0.07
CA VAL A 7 -23.84 -6.50 0.76
C VAL A 7 -22.30 -6.63 0.82
N ALA A 8 -21.79 -7.82 1.08
CA ALA A 8 -20.36 -8.08 1.08
C ALA A 8 -19.70 -7.72 -0.26
N GLY A 9 -20.30 -8.14 -1.38
CA GLY A 9 -19.81 -7.82 -2.71
C GLY A 9 -19.76 -6.32 -3.01
N ALA A 10 -20.67 -5.54 -2.45
CA ALA A 10 -20.66 -4.09 -2.61
C ALA A 10 -19.49 -3.42 -1.87
N PHE A 11 -19.12 -3.96 -0.72
CA PHE A 11 -18.05 -3.39 0.10
C PHE A 11 -16.65 -3.90 -0.26
N VAL A 12 -16.52 -5.05 -0.92
CA VAL A 12 -15.21 -5.60 -1.31
C VAL A 12 -14.42 -4.63 -2.17
N LEU A 13 -15.05 -3.97 -3.12
CA LEU A 13 -14.39 -3.00 -4.00
C LEU A 13 -13.89 -1.75 -3.26
N THR A 14 -14.46 -1.44 -2.11
CA THR A 14 -14.00 -0.30 -1.28
C THR A 14 -12.66 -0.56 -0.61
N LEU A 15 -12.21 -1.81 -0.57
CA LEU A 15 -10.90 -2.20 -0.05
C LEU A 15 -9.77 -2.03 -1.07
N VAL A 16 -10.08 -1.81 -2.35
CA VAL A 16 -9.08 -1.64 -3.40
C VAL A 16 -8.10 -0.50 -3.11
N PRO A 17 -8.52 0.70 -2.68
CA PRO A 17 -7.58 1.77 -2.34
C PRO A 17 -6.59 1.38 -1.23
N ILE A 18 -7.04 0.63 -0.23
CA ILE A 18 -6.17 0.13 0.85
C ILE A 18 -5.16 -0.89 0.29
N ALA A 19 -5.61 -1.81 -0.55
CA ALA A 19 -4.74 -2.81 -1.16
C ALA A 19 -3.66 -2.15 -2.02
N VAL A 20 -4.02 -1.18 -2.84
CA VAL A 20 -3.08 -0.41 -3.66
C VAL A 20 -2.08 0.36 -2.79
N ALA A 21 -2.57 1.07 -1.77
CA ALA A 21 -1.71 1.81 -0.84
C ALA A 21 -0.74 0.90 -0.09
N TYR A 22 -1.20 -0.27 0.34
CA TYR A 22 -0.37 -1.26 1.01
C TYR A 22 0.74 -1.80 0.09
N HIS A 23 0.42 -2.15 -1.15
CA HIS A 23 1.40 -2.58 -2.12
C HIS A 23 2.45 -1.51 -2.42
N LEU A 24 2.03 -0.27 -2.62
CA LEU A 24 2.95 0.84 -2.81
C LEU A 24 3.86 1.04 -1.60
N ALA A 25 3.32 1.00 -0.40
CA ALA A 25 4.10 1.15 0.83
C ALA A 25 5.08 0.00 1.04
N HIS A 26 4.64 -1.24 0.77
CA HIS A 26 5.47 -2.43 0.95
C HIS A 26 6.64 -2.48 -0.04
N TYR A 27 6.39 -2.18 -1.31
CA TYR A 27 7.40 -2.25 -2.36
C TYR A 27 8.14 -0.93 -2.61
N PHE A 28 7.81 0.13 -1.90
CA PHE A 28 8.40 1.44 -2.11
C PHE A 28 9.93 1.45 -1.95
N SER A 29 10.44 0.85 -0.88
CA SER A 29 11.87 0.73 -0.65
C SER A 29 12.53 -0.17 -1.70
N LEU A 30 11.89 -1.27 -2.07
CA LEU A 30 12.37 -2.18 -3.10
C LEU A 30 12.45 -1.47 -4.46
N LEU A 31 11.44 -0.70 -4.82
CA LEU A 31 11.44 0.05 -6.08
C LEU A 31 12.55 1.10 -6.13
N LEU A 32 12.81 1.80 -5.04
CA LEU A 32 13.87 2.81 -4.99
C LEU A 32 15.27 2.20 -4.99
N THR A 33 15.49 1.08 -4.34
CA THR A 33 16.79 0.42 -4.31
C THR A 33 17.02 -0.46 -5.54
N ALA A 34 16.11 -1.37 -5.83
CA ALA A 34 16.23 -2.28 -6.96
C ALA A 34 16.02 -1.58 -8.31
N GLY A 35 15.21 -0.54 -8.37
CA GLY A 35 15.04 0.28 -9.58
C GLY A 35 16.33 0.93 -10.06
N GLN A 36 17.26 1.21 -9.17
CA GLN A 36 18.57 1.75 -9.54
C GLN A 36 19.42 0.78 -10.38
N PHE A 37 19.20 -0.52 -10.26
CA PHE A 37 19.88 -1.50 -11.12
C PHE A 37 19.53 -1.35 -12.60
N LEU A 38 18.43 -0.70 -12.93
CA LEU A 38 18.09 -0.38 -14.31
C LEU A 38 19.08 0.59 -14.95
N ILE A 39 19.75 1.42 -14.17
CA ILE A 39 20.71 2.41 -14.67
C ILE A 39 21.93 1.72 -15.30
N PRO A 40 22.72 0.88 -14.56
CA PRO A 40 23.81 0.15 -15.17
C PRO A 40 23.34 -0.90 -16.19
N LEU A 41 22.17 -1.51 -15.98
CA LEU A 41 21.61 -2.48 -16.90
C LEU A 41 21.25 -1.86 -18.26
N ALA A 42 20.78 -0.62 -18.28
CA ALA A 42 20.52 0.10 -19.53
C ALA A 42 21.81 0.39 -20.32
N SER A 43 22.93 0.59 -19.62
CA SER A 43 24.24 0.79 -20.26
C SER A 43 24.85 -0.50 -20.80
N ASP A 44 24.60 -1.63 -20.15
CA ASP A 44 25.10 -2.94 -20.56
C ASP A 44 24.02 -4.03 -20.38
N PRO A 45 22.99 -4.05 -21.27
CA PRO A 45 21.85 -4.95 -21.09
C PRO A 45 22.20 -6.43 -21.33
N PHE A 46 23.32 -6.73 -22.00
CA PHE A 46 23.71 -8.10 -22.37
C PHE A 46 24.95 -8.63 -21.63
N GLY A 47 25.56 -7.83 -20.77
CA GLY A 47 26.77 -8.24 -20.04
C GLY A 47 28.02 -8.33 -20.92
N PHE A 48 28.08 -7.58 -22.02
CA PHE A 48 29.22 -7.58 -22.93
C PHE A 48 30.31 -6.54 -22.59
N GLY A 49 30.18 -5.86 -21.46
CA GLY A 49 31.10 -4.80 -21.08
C GLY A 49 30.85 -3.47 -21.76
N TRP A 50 29.66 -3.25 -22.27
CA TRP A 50 29.26 -2.00 -22.90
C TRP A 50 29.07 -0.89 -21.86
N ASN A 51 29.21 0.34 -22.28
CA ASN A 51 28.95 1.53 -21.47
C ASN A 51 28.28 2.59 -22.34
N LEU A 52 27.02 2.30 -22.73
CA LEU A 52 26.28 3.12 -23.69
C LEU A 52 25.96 4.51 -23.16
N PHE A 53 25.65 4.62 -21.86
CA PHE A 53 25.23 5.85 -21.21
C PHE A 53 26.24 6.40 -20.18
N GLY A 54 27.42 5.80 -20.06
CA GLY A 54 28.41 6.17 -19.05
C GLY A 54 28.05 5.77 -17.62
N THR A 55 27.07 4.88 -17.45
CA THR A 55 26.51 4.48 -16.14
C THR A 55 26.72 3.00 -15.82
N ALA A 56 27.57 2.29 -16.61
CA ALA A 56 27.80 0.86 -16.38
C ALA A 56 28.39 0.56 -15.00
N ASP A 57 29.22 1.47 -14.47
CA ASP A 57 29.84 1.36 -13.14
C ASP A 57 29.01 2.00 -12.03
N TYR A 58 27.76 2.37 -12.30
CA TYR A 58 26.87 2.96 -11.31
C TYR A 58 26.64 1.98 -10.17
N GLN A 59 26.90 2.42 -8.96
CA GLN A 59 26.64 1.64 -7.76
C GLN A 59 25.31 2.05 -7.15
N VAL A 60 24.55 1.04 -6.73
CA VAL A 60 23.27 1.27 -6.05
C VAL A 60 23.51 1.96 -4.72
N ASP A 61 22.91 3.13 -4.55
CA ASP A 61 22.95 3.86 -3.31
C ASP A 61 21.75 3.49 -2.44
N ILE A 62 21.99 2.68 -1.42
CA ILE A 62 20.98 2.32 -0.42
C ILE A 62 20.68 3.47 0.55
N GLY A 63 21.51 4.49 0.56
CA GLY A 63 21.39 5.66 1.44
C GLY A 63 20.66 6.86 0.82
N ILE A 64 20.08 6.72 -0.39
CA ILE A 64 19.37 7.83 -1.07
C ILE A 64 18.36 8.50 -0.15
N LEU A 65 17.62 7.69 0.60
CA LEU A 65 16.63 8.17 1.54
C LEU A 65 16.87 7.51 2.90
N SER A 66 16.70 8.28 3.96
CA SER A 66 16.83 7.75 5.31
C SER A 66 15.71 6.73 5.61
N PRO A 67 15.97 5.69 6.43
CA PRO A 67 14.93 4.76 6.86
C PRO A 67 13.71 5.44 7.48
N LYS A 68 13.93 6.56 8.15
CA LYS A 68 12.88 7.40 8.74
C LYS A 68 11.96 7.99 7.68
N PHE A 69 12.50 8.46 6.55
CA PHE A 69 11.72 8.96 5.42
C PHE A 69 10.85 7.86 4.82
N PHE A 70 11.41 6.67 4.60
CA PHE A 70 10.65 5.51 4.10
C PHE A 70 9.48 5.17 5.00
N TRP A 71 9.72 5.18 6.32
CA TRP A 71 8.68 4.85 7.27
C TRP A 71 7.54 5.87 7.26
N TYR A 72 7.87 7.16 7.24
CA TYR A 72 6.86 8.22 7.14
C TYR A 72 6.09 8.17 5.83
N ALA A 73 6.76 7.96 4.71
CA ALA A 73 6.12 7.84 3.39
C ALA A 73 5.18 6.64 3.32
N ALA A 74 5.61 5.48 3.79
CA ALA A 74 4.80 4.27 3.83
C ALA A 74 3.57 4.43 4.74
N THR A 75 3.76 4.98 5.93
CA THR A 75 2.66 5.24 6.88
C THR A 75 1.67 6.24 6.30
N SER A 76 2.14 7.31 5.68
CA SER A 76 1.28 8.31 5.04
C SER A 76 0.47 7.71 3.89
N ALA A 77 1.07 6.86 3.06
CA ALA A 77 0.38 6.17 1.97
C ALA A 77 -0.73 5.25 2.51
N ILE A 78 -0.47 4.51 3.57
CA ILE A 78 -1.44 3.63 4.22
C ILE A 78 -2.61 4.45 4.80
N VAL A 79 -2.33 5.54 5.49
CA VAL A 79 -3.36 6.42 6.07
C VAL A 79 -4.23 7.02 4.98
N ILE A 80 -3.64 7.53 3.90
CA ILE A 80 -4.40 8.08 2.76
C ILE A 80 -5.27 7.00 2.13
N GLY A 81 -4.75 5.80 1.93
CA GLY A 81 -5.52 4.66 1.41
C GLY A 81 -6.73 4.31 2.29
N HIS A 82 -6.56 4.35 3.60
CA HIS A 82 -7.65 4.12 4.55
C HIS A 82 -8.71 5.21 4.49
N VAL A 83 -8.31 6.48 4.44
CA VAL A 83 -9.24 7.62 4.33
C VAL A 83 -10.08 7.50 3.06
N ILE A 84 -9.45 7.22 1.92
CA ILE A 84 -10.16 7.02 0.65
C ILE A 84 -11.12 5.84 0.72
N ALA A 85 -10.69 4.71 1.27
CA ALA A 85 -11.52 3.51 1.40
C ALA A 85 -12.74 3.73 2.30
N VAL A 86 -12.56 4.40 3.44
CA VAL A 86 -13.66 4.74 4.35
C VAL A 86 -14.65 5.68 3.66
N TYR A 87 -14.16 6.68 2.92
CA TYR A 87 -15.02 7.58 2.18
C TYR A 87 -15.86 6.84 1.12
N ILE A 88 -15.24 5.98 0.32
CA ILE A 88 -15.94 5.19 -0.70
C ILE A 88 -16.96 4.24 -0.03
N ALA A 89 -16.57 3.58 1.05
CA ALA A 89 -17.48 2.71 1.81
C ALA A 89 -18.69 3.46 2.34
N HIS A 90 -18.48 4.69 2.81
CA HIS A 90 -19.57 5.54 3.28
C HIS A 90 -20.54 5.92 2.15
N VAL A 91 -20.02 6.30 1.00
CA VAL A 91 -20.84 6.61 -0.19
C VAL A 91 -21.63 5.38 -0.64
N VAL A 92 -21.00 4.21 -0.69
CA VAL A 92 -21.66 2.95 -1.05
C VAL A 92 -22.77 2.61 -0.04
N ALA A 93 -22.49 2.77 1.25
CA ALA A 93 -23.47 2.50 2.30
C ALA A 93 -24.68 3.43 2.19
N LEU A 94 -24.48 4.73 1.98
CA LEU A 94 -25.56 5.69 1.80
C LEU A 94 -26.45 5.38 0.58
N ARG A 95 -25.86 4.86 -0.48
CA ARG A 95 -26.62 4.46 -1.67
C ARG A 95 -27.40 3.17 -1.49
N ARG A 96 -26.90 2.26 -0.66
CA ARG A 96 -27.50 0.95 -0.41
C ARG A 96 -28.57 0.95 0.65
N PHE A 97 -28.39 1.73 1.70
CA PHE A 97 -29.28 1.80 2.84
C PHE A 97 -30.08 3.10 2.79
N GLY A 98 -31.40 3.00 2.85
CA GLY A 98 -32.29 4.15 2.74
C GLY A 98 -32.27 5.10 3.94
N SER A 99 -31.59 4.74 5.03
CA SER A 99 -31.45 5.60 6.19
C SER A 99 -29.98 5.78 6.57
N ARG A 100 -29.65 6.98 7.04
CA ARG A 100 -28.29 7.34 7.47
C ARG A 100 -27.80 6.47 8.65
N MET A 101 -28.71 6.16 9.58
CA MET A 101 -28.40 5.31 10.74
C MET A 101 -28.05 3.87 10.33
N ALA A 102 -28.81 3.27 9.40
CA ALA A 102 -28.53 1.93 8.91
C ALA A 102 -27.19 1.90 8.13
N ALA A 103 -26.89 2.94 7.36
CA ALA A 103 -25.62 3.06 6.65
C ALA A 103 -24.44 3.14 7.62
N LEU A 104 -24.52 3.94 8.67
CA LEU A 104 -23.48 4.03 9.69
C LEU A 104 -23.30 2.72 10.45
N ALA A 105 -24.40 2.10 10.87
CA ALA A 105 -24.37 0.82 11.58
C ALA A 105 -23.72 -0.30 10.75
N SER A 106 -23.93 -0.30 9.42
CA SER A 106 -23.31 -1.30 8.54
C SER A 106 -21.80 -1.16 8.39
N GLN A 107 -21.28 0.04 8.64
CA GLN A 107 -19.85 0.33 8.51
C GLN A 107 -19.06 -0.02 9.79
N VAL A 108 -19.70 -0.07 10.94
CA VAL A 108 -19.03 -0.32 12.23
C VAL A 108 -18.22 -1.61 12.23
N PRO A 109 -18.75 -2.79 11.81
CA PRO A 109 -17.96 -4.02 11.76
C PRO A 109 -16.77 -3.91 10.81
N MET A 110 -16.95 -3.24 9.66
CA MET A 110 -15.90 -3.09 8.66
C MET A 110 -14.79 -2.17 9.17
N VAL A 111 -15.13 -1.07 9.81
CA VAL A 111 -14.14 -0.16 10.42
C VAL A 111 -13.39 -0.85 11.55
N ALA A 112 -14.07 -1.60 12.41
CA ALA A 112 -13.44 -2.37 13.48
C ALA A 112 -12.46 -3.40 12.94
N LEU A 113 -12.84 -4.13 11.89
CA LEU A 113 -11.97 -5.10 11.22
C LEU A 113 -10.74 -4.40 10.59
N MET A 114 -10.96 -3.28 9.93
CA MET A 114 -9.92 -2.48 9.30
C MET A 114 -8.90 -1.96 10.33
N VAL A 115 -9.36 -1.41 11.44
CA VAL A 115 -8.50 -0.95 12.53
C VAL A 115 -7.68 -2.11 13.10
N GLY A 116 -8.31 -3.25 13.38
CA GLY A 116 -7.64 -4.46 13.85
C GLY A 116 -6.57 -4.95 12.88
N TYR A 117 -6.88 -4.99 11.60
CA TYR A 117 -5.94 -5.38 10.55
C TYR A 117 -4.75 -4.42 10.45
N THR A 118 -5.01 -3.13 10.52
CA THR A 118 -3.97 -2.09 10.49
C THR A 118 -3.05 -2.22 11.70
N MET A 119 -3.60 -2.44 12.89
CA MET A 119 -2.81 -2.64 14.10
C MET A 119 -1.89 -3.86 13.99
N VAL A 120 -2.40 -4.98 13.51
CA VAL A 120 -1.60 -6.20 13.29
C VAL A 120 -0.51 -5.94 12.25
N SER A 121 -0.84 -5.29 11.14
CA SER A 121 0.12 -4.97 10.07
C SER A 121 1.24 -4.06 10.57
N LEU A 122 0.92 -3.02 11.33
CA LEU A 122 1.91 -2.12 11.91
C LEU A 122 2.77 -2.84 12.97
N TRP A 123 2.16 -3.72 13.75
CA TRP A 123 2.90 -4.52 14.72
C TRP A 123 3.91 -5.46 14.03
N ILE A 124 3.52 -6.11 12.93
CA ILE A 124 4.42 -6.95 12.13
C ILE A 124 5.56 -6.11 11.55
N LEU A 125 5.26 -4.93 11.00
CA LEU A 125 6.26 -4.03 10.44
C LEU A 125 7.24 -3.49 11.50
N ALA A 126 6.81 -3.41 12.75
CA ALA A 126 7.65 -2.96 13.85
C ALA A 126 8.62 -4.06 14.35
N GLN A 127 8.42 -5.31 13.91
CA GLN A 127 9.34 -6.40 14.30
C GLN A 127 10.69 -6.24 13.59
N PRO A 128 11.82 -6.51 14.28
CA PRO A 128 13.12 -6.44 13.65
C PRO A 128 13.25 -7.51 12.55
N LEU A 129 13.61 -7.06 11.36
CA LEU A 129 13.78 -7.92 10.18
C LEU A 129 15.02 -8.81 10.26
N VAL A 130 15.91 -8.51 11.21
CA VAL A 130 17.14 -9.29 11.42
C VAL A 130 17.07 -9.93 12.80
N GLY A 131 16.96 -11.23 12.81
CA GLY A 131 17.10 -12.00 14.05
C GLY A 131 18.48 -11.75 14.68
N ARG A 132 18.49 -11.61 15.99
CA ARG A 132 19.73 -11.57 16.77
C ARG A 132 20.49 -12.87 16.63
#